data_e8e91350db72d3bb80ae6cc5bb6d0910
#
_entry.id   e8e91350db72d3bb80ae6cc5bb6d0910
#
_cell.length_a   1.000
_cell.length_b   1.000
_cell.length_c   1.000
_cell.angle_alpha   90.00
_cell.angle_beta   90.00
_cell.angle_gamma   90.00
#
_symmetry.space_group_name_H-M   'P 1'
#
loop_
_entity.id
_entity.type
_entity.pdbx_description
1 polymer ?
#
loop_
_entity_poly.entity_id
_entity_poly.type
_entity_poly.pdbx_seq_one_letter_code
_entity_poly.pdbx_strand_id
1 'polypeptide(L)'
;MTELEKLGIKIGHYTNLDGLTGATVIIPDNGADIGIDVRGSDTGSINIPAYEIKGADKTVEAIVLTGGSTAGLECSIGVMDYLNSPSVVGAVIYDRKIGKDERPHLKDGFEMAKNSSYTNLEQGNVGVGTGATTGKWIYKNRLKGGFGISIKEISNNVYIG
;
A
#
# COMPACT_ATOMS: atom_id res chain seq x y z
N MET A 1 13.81 15.97 -12.09
CA MET A 1 13.57 15.42 -10.75
C MET A 1 12.07 15.43 -10.51
N THR A 2 11.46 14.27 -10.33
CA THR A 2 10.04 14.15 -10.04
C THR A 2 9.74 14.58 -8.59
N GLU A 3 8.47 14.81 -8.26
CA GLU A 3 8.09 15.13 -6.88
C GLU A 3 8.37 13.96 -5.93
N LEU A 4 8.16 12.73 -6.37
CA LEU A 4 8.53 11.53 -5.61
C LEU A 4 10.04 11.41 -5.37
N GLU A 5 10.85 11.76 -6.35
CA GLU A 5 12.32 11.77 -6.22
C GLU A 5 12.79 12.84 -5.23
N LYS A 6 12.14 14.00 -5.18
CA LYS A 6 12.42 15.02 -4.18
C LYS A 6 12.07 14.57 -2.76
N LEU A 7 11.03 13.75 -2.62
CA LEU A 7 10.63 13.13 -1.36
C LEU A 7 11.49 11.91 -0.98
N GLY A 8 12.27 11.37 -1.91
CA GLY A 8 12.96 10.10 -1.71
C GLY A 8 12.00 8.92 -1.53
N ILE A 9 10.88 8.91 -2.27
CA ILE A 9 9.85 7.87 -2.16
C ILE A 9 9.66 7.19 -3.51
N LYS A 10 9.76 5.87 -3.53
CA LYS A 10 9.40 5.03 -4.68
C LYS A 10 8.03 4.41 -4.48
N ILE A 11 7.28 4.28 -5.56
CA ILE A 11 6.00 3.59 -5.58
C ILE A 11 6.06 2.43 -6.56
N GLY A 12 5.53 1.28 -6.15
CA GLY A 12 5.35 0.12 -6.99
C GLY A 12 3.89 -0.34 -6.98
N HIS A 13 3.43 -0.91 -8.10
CA HIS A 13 2.10 -1.45 -8.24
C HIS A 13 2.13 -2.88 -8.78
N TYR A 14 1.28 -3.72 -8.23
CA TYR A 14 0.83 -4.97 -8.83
C TYR A 14 -0.64 -4.82 -9.19
N THR A 15 -1.00 -5.05 -10.44
CA THR A 15 -2.36 -4.89 -10.95
C THR A 15 -2.83 -6.17 -11.62
N ASN A 16 -3.90 -6.76 -11.11
CA ASN A 16 -4.56 -7.92 -11.70
C ASN A 16 -5.96 -7.54 -12.18
N LEU A 17 -6.10 -7.25 -13.47
CA LEU A 17 -7.38 -6.83 -14.07
C LEU A 17 -8.38 -7.98 -14.19
N ASP A 18 -7.92 -9.21 -14.29
CA ASP A 18 -8.80 -10.40 -14.35
C ASP A 18 -9.41 -10.72 -12.98
N GLY A 19 -8.59 -10.63 -11.93
CA GLY A 19 -9.02 -10.82 -10.54
C GLY A 19 -9.72 -9.59 -9.97
N LEU A 20 -9.57 -8.43 -10.59
CA LEU A 20 -9.96 -7.12 -10.05
C LEU A 20 -9.40 -6.88 -8.65
N THR A 21 -8.13 -7.17 -8.49
CA THR A 21 -7.36 -6.99 -7.25
C THR A 21 -5.96 -6.45 -7.55
N GLY A 22 -5.24 -6.03 -6.55
CA GLY A 22 -3.88 -5.57 -6.71
C GLY A 22 -3.28 -5.07 -5.40
N ALA A 23 -2.03 -4.63 -5.48
CA ALA A 23 -1.30 -4.09 -4.34
C ALA A 23 -0.47 -2.88 -4.75
N THR A 24 -0.18 -2.03 -3.76
CA THR A 24 0.70 -0.88 -3.91
C THR A 24 1.70 -0.86 -2.77
N VAL A 25 2.97 -0.64 -3.10
CA VAL A 25 4.04 -0.44 -2.11
C VAL A 25 4.56 0.98 -2.19
N ILE A 26 4.85 1.56 -1.04
CA ILE A 26 5.48 2.86 -0.85
C ILE A 26 6.78 2.63 -0.10
N ILE A 27 7.92 2.98 -0.72
CA ILE A 27 9.26 2.71 -0.20
C ILE A 27 10.02 4.03 -0.08
N PRO A 28 10.24 4.56 1.13
CA PRO A 28 11.17 5.66 1.35
C PRO A 28 12.62 5.17 1.25
N ASP A 29 13.51 5.97 0.67
CA ASP A 29 14.90 5.57 0.37
C ASP A 29 15.73 5.19 1.60
N ASN A 30 15.49 5.85 2.73
CA ASN A 30 16.22 5.66 3.97
C ASN A 30 15.33 5.21 5.12
N GLY A 31 14.19 4.64 4.80
CA GLY A 31 13.13 4.45 5.78
C GLY A 31 12.47 5.77 6.19
N ALA A 32 11.44 5.69 6.99
CA ALA A 32 10.70 6.86 7.49
C ALA A 32 10.16 6.62 8.89
N ASP A 33 10.07 7.69 9.67
CA ASP A 33 9.31 7.68 10.91
C ASP A 33 7.82 7.54 10.57
N ILE A 34 7.12 6.72 11.34
CA ILE A 34 5.72 6.42 11.09
C ILE A 34 4.81 6.89 12.21
N GLY A 35 3.71 7.53 11.84
CA GLY A 35 2.57 7.78 12.72
C GLY A 35 1.41 6.87 12.32
N ILE A 36 0.81 6.20 13.31
CA ILE A 36 -0.29 5.26 13.10
C ILE A 36 -1.50 5.65 13.95
N ASP A 37 -2.67 5.64 13.32
CA ASP A 37 -3.96 5.78 14.00
C ASP A 37 -4.91 4.69 13.49
N VAL A 38 -5.31 3.77 14.37
CA VAL A 38 -6.22 2.66 14.04
C VAL A 38 -7.56 2.88 14.73
N ARG A 39 -8.62 3.00 13.95
CA ARG A 39 -9.98 3.20 14.45
C ARG A 39 -10.91 2.13 13.93
N GLY A 40 -11.72 1.58 14.85
CA GLY A 40 -12.65 0.51 14.54
C GLY A 40 -12.09 -0.87 14.85
N SER A 41 -12.79 -1.89 14.39
CA SER A 41 -12.47 -3.30 14.58
C SER A 41 -12.23 -3.99 13.24
N ASP A 42 -11.76 -5.24 13.28
CA ASP A 42 -11.55 -6.10 12.11
C ASP A 42 -10.56 -5.52 11.10
N THR A 43 -9.48 -4.95 11.60
CA THR A 43 -8.41 -4.40 10.79
C THR A 43 -7.54 -5.54 10.24
N GLY A 44 -7.57 -5.77 8.92
CA GLY A 44 -6.61 -6.63 8.25
C GLY A 44 -5.27 -5.88 8.08
N SER A 45 -4.29 -6.18 8.94
CA SER A 45 -3.01 -5.47 8.92
C SER A 45 -1.86 -6.37 9.38
N ILE A 46 -0.63 -5.99 9.04
CA ILE A 46 0.60 -6.64 9.50
C ILE A 46 1.52 -5.60 10.13
N ASN A 47 2.16 -5.97 11.25
CA ASN A 47 3.14 -5.19 12.02
C ASN A 47 2.63 -3.87 12.61
N ILE A 48 1.40 -3.48 12.44
CA ILE A 48 0.84 -2.23 13.01
C ILE A 48 1.10 -2.11 14.52
N PRO A 49 0.79 -3.12 15.37
CA PRO A 49 1.01 -3.00 16.82
C PRO A 49 2.47 -2.78 17.21
N ALA A 50 3.41 -3.20 16.38
CA ALA A 50 4.83 -2.99 16.64
C ALA A 50 5.24 -1.51 16.60
N TYR A 51 4.46 -0.66 15.93
CA TYR A 51 4.72 0.77 15.72
C TYR A 51 3.79 1.69 16.52
N GLU A 52 2.80 1.15 17.22
CA GLU A 52 1.87 1.94 18.05
C GLU A 52 2.47 2.38 19.39
N ILE A 53 3.54 1.74 19.86
CA ILE A 53 4.12 1.98 21.16
C ILE A 53 4.90 3.32 21.14
N LYS A 54 4.49 4.28 21.96
CA LYS A 54 5.17 5.56 22.09
C LYS A 54 6.62 5.38 22.57
N GLY A 55 7.56 6.09 21.95
CA GLY A 55 8.94 6.22 22.41
C GLY A 55 9.92 5.16 21.89
N ALA A 56 9.54 4.35 20.94
CA ALA A 56 10.51 3.53 20.19
C ALA A 56 10.91 4.26 18.90
N ASP A 57 12.23 4.41 18.69
CA ASP A 57 12.76 4.81 17.38
C ASP A 57 12.41 3.71 16.38
N LYS A 58 11.34 3.92 15.63
CA LYS A 58 10.82 2.92 14.70
C LYS A 58 10.73 3.48 13.30
N THR A 59 11.74 3.14 12.55
CA THR A 59 11.78 3.41 11.12
C THR A 59 11.08 2.29 10.38
N VAL A 60 10.11 2.62 9.56
CA VAL A 60 9.48 1.71 8.60
C VAL A 60 10.18 1.85 7.26
N GLU A 61 10.46 0.71 6.60
CA GLU A 61 11.12 0.70 5.30
C GLU A 61 10.13 0.63 4.14
N ALA A 62 8.92 0.16 4.38
CA ALA A 62 7.85 0.22 3.39
C ALA A 62 6.46 0.18 4.01
N ILE A 63 5.50 0.73 3.28
CA ILE A 63 4.08 0.59 3.53
C ILE A 63 3.46 -0.19 2.37
N VAL A 64 2.68 -1.22 2.66
CA VAL A 64 1.96 -2.03 1.67
C VAL A 64 0.47 -1.86 1.84
N LEU A 65 -0.19 -1.45 0.77
CA LEU A 65 -1.65 -1.44 0.65
C LEU A 65 -2.03 -2.56 -0.30
N THR A 66 -2.83 -3.53 0.14
CA THR A 66 -3.10 -4.72 -0.68
C THR A 66 -4.58 -5.10 -0.72
N GLY A 67 -5.00 -5.64 -1.85
CA GLY A 67 -6.27 -6.35 -1.98
C GLY A 67 -6.20 -7.76 -1.42
N GLY A 68 -7.24 -8.56 -1.64
CA GLY A 68 -7.30 -9.97 -1.21
C GLY A 68 -7.69 -10.16 0.25
N SER A 69 -8.12 -9.09 0.96
CA SER A 69 -8.42 -9.15 2.39
C SER A 69 -7.20 -9.65 3.20
N THR A 70 -7.40 -10.23 4.38
CA THR A 70 -6.33 -10.74 5.23
C THR A 70 -5.37 -11.70 4.50
N ALA A 71 -5.87 -12.50 3.55
CA ALA A 71 -5.03 -13.39 2.76
C ALA A 71 -4.04 -12.64 1.85
N GLY A 72 -4.37 -11.43 1.43
CA GLY A 72 -3.48 -10.58 0.62
C GLY A 72 -2.27 -10.01 1.39
N LEU A 73 -2.25 -10.10 2.72
CA LEU A 73 -1.08 -9.75 3.53
C LEU A 73 0.17 -10.56 3.18
N GLU A 74 0.00 -11.72 2.53
CA GLU A 74 1.08 -12.50 1.94
C GLU A 74 1.98 -11.64 1.03
N CYS A 75 1.41 -10.68 0.33
CA CYS A 75 2.14 -9.73 -0.50
C CYS A 75 3.16 -8.90 0.29
N SER A 76 2.84 -8.54 1.54
CA SER A 76 3.77 -7.81 2.41
C SER A 76 5.02 -8.62 2.75
N ILE A 77 4.91 -9.94 2.85
CA ILE A 77 6.07 -10.83 3.07
C ILE A 77 7.02 -10.76 1.87
N GLY A 78 6.49 -10.73 0.65
CA GLY A 78 7.32 -10.57 -0.55
C GLY A 78 8.08 -9.24 -0.59
N VAL A 79 7.49 -8.17 -0.08
CA VAL A 79 8.18 -6.88 0.08
C VAL A 79 9.29 -6.97 1.13
N MET A 80 9.04 -7.63 2.27
CA MET A 80 10.05 -7.88 3.30
C MET A 80 11.24 -8.68 2.74
N ASP A 81 10.97 -9.71 1.93
CA ASP A 81 12.00 -10.52 1.28
C ASP A 81 12.85 -9.69 0.33
N TYR A 82 12.23 -8.82 -0.48
CA TYR A 82 12.97 -7.94 -1.39
C TYR A 82 13.86 -6.95 -0.64
N LEU A 83 13.35 -6.33 0.41
CA LEU A 83 14.08 -5.35 1.22
C LEU A 83 15.08 -6.01 2.19
N ASN A 84 15.01 -7.33 2.36
CA ASN A 84 15.73 -8.07 3.39
C ASN A 84 15.52 -7.46 4.79
N SER A 85 14.27 -7.06 5.08
CA SER A 85 13.90 -6.36 6.32
C SER A 85 12.48 -6.70 6.75
N PRO A 86 12.24 -6.92 8.06
CA PRO A 86 10.90 -7.09 8.60
C PRO A 86 10.16 -5.77 8.83
N SER A 87 10.81 -4.62 8.63
CA SER A 87 10.28 -3.28 8.95
C SER A 87 9.28 -2.79 7.90
N VAL A 88 8.29 -3.62 7.59
CA VAL A 88 7.21 -3.34 6.63
C VAL A 88 5.87 -3.38 7.35
N VAL A 89 5.07 -2.34 7.19
CA VAL A 89 3.68 -2.32 7.65
C VAL A 89 2.74 -2.50 6.48
N GLY A 90 1.60 -3.12 6.73
CA GLY A 90 0.62 -3.34 5.67
C GLY A 90 -0.81 -3.30 6.14
N ALA A 91 -1.69 -2.87 5.25
CA ALA A 91 -3.13 -2.88 5.45
C ALA A 91 -3.86 -3.39 4.20
N VAL A 92 -5.03 -3.99 4.41
CA VAL A 92 -5.80 -4.60 3.35
C VAL A 92 -7.08 -3.85 3.04
N ILE A 93 -7.53 -3.99 1.79
CA ILE A 93 -8.92 -3.77 1.42
C ILE A 93 -9.63 -5.11 1.19
N TYR A 94 -10.94 -5.14 1.44
CA TYR A 94 -11.78 -6.28 1.10
C TYR A 94 -12.35 -6.11 -0.31
N ASP A 95 -11.68 -6.66 -1.31
CA ASP A 95 -12.06 -6.65 -2.71
C ASP A 95 -12.45 -8.04 -3.26
N ARG A 96 -12.34 -9.08 -2.45
CA ARG A 96 -12.86 -10.41 -2.78
C ARG A 96 -14.33 -10.33 -3.15
N LYS A 97 -14.75 -11.06 -4.16
CA LYS A 97 -16.10 -11.01 -4.76
C LYS A 97 -16.39 -9.77 -5.64
N ILE A 98 -15.38 -8.99 -6.02
CA ILE A 98 -15.50 -7.96 -7.05
C ILE A 98 -15.27 -8.58 -8.43
N GLY A 99 -14.13 -9.25 -8.60
CA GLY A 99 -13.77 -10.05 -9.76
C GLY A 99 -13.73 -11.54 -9.42
N LYS A 100 -12.73 -12.23 -9.94
CA LYS A 100 -12.40 -13.61 -9.53
C LYS A 100 -11.88 -13.60 -8.10
N ASP A 101 -12.05 -14.71 -7.38
CA ASP A 101 -11.53 -14.84 -6.00
C ASP A 101 -10.01 -15.06 -6.02
N GLU A 102 -9.29 -14.00 -6.36
CA GLU A 102 -7.84 -13.92 -6.41
C GLU A 102 -7.31 -12.92 -5.39
N ARG A 103 -6.01 -12.96 -5.15
CA ARG A 103 -5.32 -12.04 -4.25
C ARG A 103 -3.88 -11.81 -4.70
N PRO A 104 -3.25 -10.71 -4.30
CA PRO A 104 -1.81 -10.55 -4.41
C PRO A 104 -1.07 -11.61 -3.56
N HIS A 105 -0.06 -12.24 -4.13
CA HIS A 105 0.78 -13.26 -3.51
C HIS A 105 2.16 -12.72 -3.14
N LEU A 106 2.94 -13.52 -2.43
CA LEU A 106 4.32 -13.18 -2.03
C LEU A 106 5.17 -12.75 -3.25
N LYS A 107 5.16 -13.52 -4.34
CA LYS A 107 5.91 -13.20 -5.56
C LYS A 107 5.52 -11.84 -6.16
N ASP A 108 4.23 -11.50 -6.08
CA ASP A 108 3.73 -10.23 -6.62
C ASP A 108 4.23 -9.07 -5.78
N GLY A 109 4.33 -9.24 -4.46
CA GLY A 109 4.93 -8.27 -3.54
C GLY A 109 6.41 -8.05 -3.80
N PHE A 110 7.17 -9.13 -3.99
CA PHE A 110 8.59 -9.06 -4.32
C PHE A 110 8.83 -8.30 -5.64
N GLU A 111 8.14 -8.68 -6.71
CA GLU A 111 8.29 -8.02 -8.02
C GLU A 111 7.77 -6.57 -8.01
N MET A 112 6.70 -6.28 -7.27
CA MET A 112 6.18 -4.93 -7.09
C MET A 112 7.21 -4.01 -6.41
N ALA A 113 7.86 -4.49 -5.35
CA ALA A 113 8.90 -3.73 -4.65
C ALA A 113 10.14 -3.53 -5.54
N LYS A 114 10.59 -4.58 -6.23
CA LYS A 114 11.72 -4.56 -7.16
C LYS A 114 11.53 -3.56 -8.31
N ASN A 115 10.31 -3.43 -8.81
CA ASN A 115 9.95 -2.54 -9.92
C ASN A 115 9.44 -1.17 -9.46
N SER A 116 9.54 -0.85 -8.17
CA SER A 116 9.16 0.46 -7.65
C SER A 116 10.06 1.57 -8.21
N SER A 117 9.47 2.73 -8.46
CA SER A 117 10.21 3.86 -9.05
C SER A 117 9.69 5.22 -8.57
N TYR A 118 10.51 6.25 -8.76
CA TYR A 118 10.14 7.66 -8.50
C TYR A 118 9.25 8.27 -9.59
N THR A 119 9.00 7.55 -10.66
CA THR A 119 8.19 8.03 -11.81
C THR A 119 6.81 7.42 -11.85
N ASN A 120 6.51 6.51 -10.92
CA ASN A 120 5.24 5.80 -10.90
C ASN A 120 4.15 6.65 -10.21
N LEU A 121 3.49 7.50 -11.00
CA LEU A 121 2.42 8.40 -10.57
C LEU A 121 1.05 7.96 -11.10
N GLU A 122 0.91 6.70 -11.48
CA GLU A 122 -0.37 6.14 -11.96
C GLU A 122 -1.44 6.21 -10.87
N GLN A 123 -2.65 6.52 -11.26
CA GLN A 123 -3.80 6.67 -10.37
C GLN A 123 -5.04 5.94 -10.90
N GLY A 124 -6.01 5.77 -10.06
CA GLY A 124 -7.30 5.17 -10.39
C GLY A 124 -7.27 3.65 -10.31
N ASN A 125 -7.45 2.97 -11.43
CA ASN A 125 -7.60 1.51 -11.49
C ASN A 125 -6.26 0.78 -11.57
N VAL A 126 -5.36 1.08 -10.68
CA VAL A 126 -3.98 0.56 -10.61
C VAL A 126 -3.66 0.11 -9.18
N GLY A 127 -2.80 -0.90 -9.06
CA GLY A 127 -2.38 -1.41 -7.77
C GLY A 127 -3.56 -1.79 -6.88
N VAL A 128 -3.51 -1.41 -5.60
CA VAL A 128 -4.60 -1.64 -4.65
C VAL A 128 -5.91 -0.99 -5.10
N GLY A 129 -5.86 0.07 -5.90
CA GLY A 129 -7.03 0.74 -6.45
C GLY A 129 -7.86 -0.12 -7.39
N THR A 130 -7.29 -1.20 -7.95
CA THR A 130 -7.96 -2.08 -8.92
C THR A 130 -9.23 -2.70 -8.36
N GLY A 131 -9.18 -3.22 -7.14
CA GLY A 131 -10.34 -3.81 -6.45
C GLY A 131 -11.05 -2.86 -5.48
N ALA A 132 -10.64 -1.60 -5.39
CA ALA A 132 -11.17 -0.68 -4.40
C ALA A 132 -12.63 -0.30 -4.69
N THR A 133 -13.47 -0.44 -3.67
CA THR A 133 -14.88 -0.04 -3.71
C THR A 133 -15.31 0.61 -2.40
N THR A 134 -16.28 1.51 -2.47
CA THR A 134 -16.91 2.15 -1.31
C THR A 134 -18.38 1.75 -1.18
N GLY A 135 -19.05 2.12 -0.06
CA GLY A 135 -20.46 1.86 0.14
C GLY A 135 -20.80 0.37 0.31
N LYS A 136 -19.90 -0.43 0.84
CA LYS A 136 -20.06 -1.91 0.94
C LYS A 136 -21.20 -2.33 1.85
N TRP A 137 -21.66 -1.49 2.76
CA TRP A 137 -22.84 -1.73 3.60
C TRP A 137 -24.16 -1.69 2.80
N ILE A 138 -24.15 -1.06 1.62
CA ILE A 138 -25.27 -1.09 0.68
C ILE A 138 -24.91 -2.02 -0.47
N TYR A 139 -25.05 -3.32 -0.27
CA TYR A 139 -24.49 -4.38 -1.10
C TYR A 139 -24.73 -4.23 -2.62
N LYS A 140 -25.86 -3.62 -3.02
CA LYS A 140 -26.22 -3.45 -4.45
C LYS A 140 -25.68 -2.17 -5.08
N ASN A 141 -25.16 -1.24 -4.31
CA ASN A 141 -24.77 0.10 -4.77
C ASN A 141 -23.32 0.43 -4.44
N ARG A 142 -22.41 -0.55 -4.62
CA ARG A 142 -20.98 -0.29 -4.48
C ARG A 142 -20.52 0.68 -5.55
N LEU A 143 -19.78 1.69 -5.14
CA LEU A 143 -19.12 2.61 -6.06
C LEU A 143 -17.67 2.19 -6.25
N LYS A 144 -17.16 2.32 -7.46
CA LYS A 144 -15.75 2.10 -7.75
C LYS A 144 -14.90 3.16 -7.04
N GLY A 145 -13.89 2.70 -6.33
CA GLY A 145 -12.83 3.51 -5.78
C GLY A 145 -11.61 3.51 -6.70
N GLY A 146 -10.45 3.87 -6.17
CA GLY A 146 -9.19 3.89 -6.90
C GLY A 146 -8.02 4.20 -5.98
N PHE A 147 -6.81 4.07 -6.52
CA PHE A 147 -5.61 4.62 -5.92
C PHE A 147 -5.48 6.09 -6.30
N GLY A 148 -5.10 6.92 -5.36
CA GLY A 148 -4.81 8.34 -5.60
C GLY A 148 -3.52 8.74 -4.92
N ILE A 149 -2.79 9.66 -5.55
CA ILE A 149 -1.61 10.30 -5.00
C ILE A 149 -1.68 11.80 -5.28
N SER A 150 -1.29 12.59 -4.31
CA SER A 150 -1.13 14.03 -4.46
C SER A 150 0.08 14.47 -3.65
N ILE A 151 0.92 15.31 -4.25
CA ILE A 151 2.12 15.83 -3.59
C ILE A 151 2.10 17.34 -3.78
N LYS A 152 2.37 18.09 -2.71
CA LYS A 152 2.41 19.55 -2.75
C LYS A 152 3.59 20.06 -1.95
N GLU A 153 4.39 20.92 -2.53
CA GLU A 153 5.37 21.72 -1.79
C GLU A 153 4.67 22.82 -1.01
N ILE A 154 4.88 22.88 0.28
CA ILE A 154 4.28 23.87 1.20
C ILE A 154 5.29 24.92 1.64
N SER A 155 6.57 24.64 1.58
CA SER A 155 7.68 25.54 1.90
C SER A 155 8.95 25.00 1.24
N ASN A 156 10.05 25.77 1.22
CA ASN A 156 11.32 25.35 0.65
C ASN A 156 11.72 23.94 1.13
N ASN A 157 11.69 22.97 0.22
CA ASN A 157 11.99 21.55 0.47
C ASN A 157 11.11 20.85 1.53
N VAL A 158 9.92 21.39 1.82
CA VAL A 158 8.92 20.73 2.68
C VAL A 158 7.72 20.37 1.83
N TYR A 159 7.44 19.09 1.77
CA TYR A 159 6.37 18.52 0.96
C TYR A 159 5.32 17.85 1.85
N ILE A 160 4.10 17.79 1.35
CA ILE A 160 2.99 17.01 1.90
C ILE A 160 2.45 16.11 0.79
N GLY A 161 2.19 14.86 1.13
CA GLY A 161 1.70 13.87 0.18
C GLY A 161 0.70 12.90 0.79
#